data_deaeec4d133656a3ad38815adbdcf796
#
_entry.id   deaeec4d133656a3ad38815adbdcf796
#
_cell.length_a   1.000
_cell.length_b   1.000
_cell.length_c   1.000
_cell.angle_alpha   90.00
_cell.angle_beta   90.00
_cell.angle_gamma   90.00
#
_symmetry.space_group_name_H-M   'P 1'
#
loop_
_entity.id
_entity.type
_entity.pdbx_description
1 polymer ?
#
loop_
_entity_poly.entity_id
_entity_poly.type
_entity_poly.pdbx_seq_one_letter_code
_entity_poly.pdbx_strand_id
1 'polypeptide(L)'
;QDSIMAQDETPAFIVVLGAQVQGDGPSLTLKKRLDKTLTFMQEHPDKTVIVSGGQGPDEAYTEASVMARYLIEHGADASRVIEEDKASNTRENLLFSSKLAEAAGFDTSRVLIVTSDFHMCRAKYIARTLSMEPYGLASDTWPWILKVNYTLREVFAFAKAFWQARHG
;
A
#
# COMPACT_ATOMS: atom_id res chain seq x y z
N GLN A 1 14.71 -9.92 4.58
CA GLN A 1 15.76 -8.96 4.91
C GLN A 1 15.25 -7.59 4.48
N ASP A 2 14.70 -6.83 5.43
CA ASP A 2 14.43 -5.40 5.23
C ASP A 2 15.80 -4.72 5.11
N SER A 3 16.21 -4.40 3.88
CA SER A 3 17.35 -3.51 3.68
C SER A 3 16.92 -2.16 4.24
N ILE A 4 17.52 -1.77 5.37
CA ILE A 4 17.44 -0.40 5.88
C ILE A 4 18.11 0.47 4.82
N MET A 5 17.29 1.12 4.01
CA MET A 5 17.78 2.08 3.01
C MET A 5 18.27 3.32 3.75
N ALA A 6 19.42 3.86 3.35
CA ALA A 6 19.87 5.17 3.83
C ALA A 6 18.77 6.22 3.53
N GLN A 7 18.64 7.26 4.36
CA GLN A 7 17.59 8.27 4.23
C GLN A 7 17.52 8.90 2.83
N ASP A 8 18.66 9.05 2.15
CA ASP A 8 18.75 9.59 0.79
C ASP A 8 18.31 8.63 -0.31
N GLU A 9 18.14 7.32 -0.02
CA GLU A 9 17.78 6.30 -1.03
C GLU A 9 16.28 5.95 -1.03
N THR A 10 15.52 6.40 -0.04
CA THR A 10 14.08 6.13 0.03
C THR A 10 13.33 6.83 -1.12
N PRO A 11 12.54 6.09 -1.93
CA PRO A 11 11.76 6.71 -3.00
C PRO A 11 10.88 7.84 -2.51
N ALA A 12 10.71 8.89 -3.32
CA ALA A 12 9.79 9.98 -3.03
C ALA A 12 8.33 9.53 -3.12
N PHE A 13 8.02 8.59 -4.03
CA PHE A 13 6.71 8.00 -4.19
C PHE A 13 6.54 6.81 -3.22
N ILE A 14 5.67 6.99 -2.24
CA ILE A 14 5.35 6.00 -1.20
C ILE A 14 3.87 5.73 -1.22
N VAL A 15 3.49 4.46 -1.40
CA VAL A 15 2.09 4.04 -1.44
C VAL A 15 1.78 3.01 -0.36
N VAL A 16 0.72 3.28 0.41
CA VAL A 16 0.18 2.36 1.40
C VAL A 16 -1.05 1.69 0.80
N LEU A 17 -0.97 0.39 0.56
CA LEU A 17 -2.08 -0.35 -0.04
C LEU A 17 -3.14 -0.70 0.99
N GLY A 18 -4.40 -0.47 0.66
CA GLY A 18 -5.55 -0.88 1.45
C GLY A 18 -5.66 -2.39 1.63
N ALA A 19 -6.41 -2.83 2.61
CA ALA A 19 -6.75 -4.24 2.83
C ALA A 19 -8.27 -4.37 3.00
N GLN A 20 -8.80 -4.20 4.14
CA GLN A 20 -10.23 -4.31 4.39
C GLN A 20 -10.63 -3.37 5.53
N VAL A 21 -11.79 -2.77 5.40
CA VAL A 21 -12.45 -2.00 6.45
C VAL A 21 -13.40 -2.91 7.23
N GLN A 22 -13.50 -2.74 8.53
CA GLN A 22 -14.46 -3.44 9.40
C GLN A 22 -15.27 -2.41 10.18
N GLY A 23 -16.55 -2.28 9.85
CA GLY A 23 -17.37 -1.21 10.38
C GLY A 23 -16.86 0.15 9.89
N ASP A 24 -16.48 1.02 10.80
CA ASP A 24 -15.93 2.34 10.54
C ASP A 24 -14.40 2.44 10.76
N GLY A 25 -13.74 1.31 11.01
CA GLY A 25 -12.30 1.25 11.29
C GLY A 25 -11.53 0.26 10.42
N PRO A 26 -10.19 0.27 10.52
CA PRO A 26 -9.36 -0.67 9.80
C PRO A 26 -9.48 -2.08 10.37
N SER A 27 -9.46 -3.10 9.50
CA SER A 27 -9.27 -4.49 9.91
C SER A 27 -7.92 -4.66 10.63
N LEU A 28 -7.75 -5.77 11.37
CA LEU A 28 -6.49 -6.04 12.07
C LEU A 28 -5.28 -6.05 11.13
N THR A 29 -5.44 -6.60 9.93
CA THR A 29 -4.38 -6.60 8.90
C THR A 29 -4.07 -5.19 8.43
N LEU A 30 -5.09 -4.37 8.17
CA LEU A 30 -4.91 -2.98 7.77
C LEU A 30 -4.28 -2.15 8.89
N LYS A 31 -4.73 -2.34 10.14
CA LYS A 31 -4.16 -1.66 11.32
C LYS A 31 -2.65 -1.89 11.43
N LYS A 32 -2.17 -3.13 11.35
CA LYS A 32 -0.73 -3.42 11.40
C LYS A 32 0.06 -2.71 10.30
N ARG A 33 -0.51 -2.61 9.10
CA ARG A 33 0.08 -1.88 7.99
C ARG A 33 0.18 -0.39 8.29
N LEU A 34 -0.87 0.19 8.88
CA LEU A 34 -0.90 1.59 9.27
C LEU A 34 0.07 1.89 10.43
N ASP A 35 0.16 0.99 11.42
CA ASP A 35 1.14 1.11 12.51
C ASP A 35 2.59 1.12 11.96
N LYS A 36 2.89 0.27 10.98
CA LYS A 36 4.20 0.27 10.28
C LYS A 36 4.42 1.56 9.49
N THR A 37 3.37 2.09 8.86
CA THR A 37 3.40 3.38 8.16
C THR A 37 3.68 4.53 9.11
N LEU A 38 3.05 4.56 10.28
CA LEU A 38 3.28 5.60 11.30
C LEU A 38 4.74 5.60 11.76
N THR A 39 5.30 4.42 12.06
CA THR A 39 6.73 4.30 12.42
C THR A 39 7.62 4.87 11.31
N PHE A 40 7.35 4.50 10.06
CA PHE A 40 8.09 5.01 8.92
C PHE A 40 7.98 6.54 8.81
N MET A 41 6.79 7.12 8.95
CA MET A 41 6.58 8.57 8.88
C MET A 41 7.26 9.34 10.01
N GLN A 42 7.42 8.73 11.18
CA GLN A 42 8.16 9.31 12.31
C GLN A 42 9.67 9.32 12.05
N GLU A 43 10.19 8.25 11.43
CA GLU A 43 11.61 8.13 11.06
C GLU A 43 11.98 9.00 9.85
N HIS A 44 10.99 9.32 8.99
CA HIS A 44 11.14 10.10 7.76
C HIS A 44 10.16 11.30 7.73
N PRO A 45 10.43 12.36 8.53
CA PRO A 45 9.51 13.50 8.69
C PRO A 45 9.32 14.35 7.44
N ASP A 46 10.18 14.22 6.45
CA ASP A 46 10.14 14.90 5.15
C ASP A 46 9.29 14.16 4.09
N LYS A 47 8.90 12.91 4.36
CA LYS A 47 8.20 12.08 3.36
C LYS A 47 6.68 12.21 3.44
N THR A 48 6.04 12.20 2.27
CA THR A 48 4.59 12.13 2.09
C THR A 48 4.19 10.72 1.69
N VAL A 49 3.06 10.24 2.17
CA VAL A 49 2.51 8.93 1.82
C VAL A 49 1.18 9.08 1.09
N ILE A 50 0.95 8.21 0.11
CA ILE A 50 -0.35 8.07 -0.55
C ILE A 50 -1.02 6.82 0.00
N VAL A 51 -2.19 6.97 0.60
CA VAL A 51 -3.01 5.84 1.05
C VAL A 51 -4.02 5.52 -0.04
N SER A 52 -4.02 4.27 -0.52
CA SER A 52 -4.78 3.89 -1.71
C SER A 52 -5.68 2.70 -1.47
N GLY A 53 -6.96 2.89 -1.75
CA GLY A 53 -8.01 1.88 -1.70
C GLY A 53 -9.40 2.50 -1.80
N GLY A 54 -10.21 1.94 -2.70
CA GLY A 54 -11.60 2.37 -2.90
C GLY A 54 -12.55 1.83 -1.85
N GLN A 55 -13.83 1.88 -2.14
CA GLN A 55 -14.90 1.41 -1.27
C GLN A 55 -15.31 -0.01 -1.68
N GLY A 56 -15.23 -0.94 -0.73
CA GLY A 56 -15.78 -2.29 -0.92
C GLY A 56 -17.31 -2.29 -0.92
N PRO A 57 -17.96 -3.33 -1.47
CA PRO A 57 -19.42 -3.38 -1.62
C PRO A 57 -20.19 -3.29 -0.30
N ASP A 58 -19.60 -3.74 0.79
CA ASP A 58 -20.20 -3.76 2.12
C ASP A 58 -19.55 -2.74 3.08
N GLU A 59 -18.75 -1.81 2.57
CA GLU A 59 -18.03 -0.81 3.38
C GLU A 59 -18.77 0.54 3.34
N ALA A 60 -18.87 1.20 4.50
CA ALA A 60 -19.48 2.52 4.61
C ALA A 60 -18.56 3.65 4.14
N TYR A 61 -17.24 3.38 4.14
CA TYR A 61 -16.18 4.33 3.82
C TYR A 61 -15.18 3.71 2.86
N THR A 62 -14.46 4.55 2.10
CA THR A 62 -13.33 4.06 1.30
C THR A 62 -12.18 3.61 2.19
N GLU A 63 -11.41 2.61 1.77
CA GLU A 63 -10.23 2.19 2.49
C GLU A 63 -9.25 3.36 2.68
N ALA A 64 -9.08 4.21 1.66
CA ALA A 64 -8.23 5.39 1.72
C ALA A 64 -8.64 6.35 2.82
N SER A 65 -9.93 6.69 2.95
CA SER A 65 -10.40 7.61 3.99
C SER A 65 -10.24 7.05 5.40
N VAL A 66 -10.45 5.74 5.58
CA VAL A 66 -10.22 5.06 6.87
C VAL A 66 -8.73 5.07 7.22
N MET A 67 -7.86 4.81 6.24
CA MET A 67 -6.41 4.84 6.43
C MET A 67 -5.90 6.24 6.79
N ALA A 68 -6.34 7.26 6.05
CA ALA A 68 -5.95 8.65 6.31
C ALA A 68 -6.39 9.10 7.70
N ARG A 69 -7.65 8.86 8.06
CA ARG A 69 -8.18 9.17 9.39
C ARG A 69 -7.35 8.48 10.48
N TYR A 70 -7.09 7.18 10.35
CA TYR A 70 -6.27 6.45 11.32
C TYR A 70 -4.88 7.06 11.49
N LEU A 71 -4.17 7.35 10.41
CA LEU A 71 -2.83 7.93 10.46
C LEU A 71 -2.85 9.29 11.16
N ILE A 72 -3.81 10.17 10.82
CA ILE A 72 -3.93 11.52 11.39
C ILE A 72 -4.29 11.45 12.89
N GLU A 73 -5.25 10.62 13.28
CA GLU A 73 -5.64 10.41 14.68
C GLU A 73 -4.49 9.88 15.54
N HIS A 74 -3.52 9.16 14.93
CA HIS A 74 -2.33 8.63 15.62
C HIS A 74 -1.08 9.49 15.43
N GLY A 75 -1.23 10.74 15.02
CA GLY A 75 -0.18 11.75 15.06
C GLY A 75 0.53 12.04 13.73
N ALA A 76 0.08 11.49 12.61
CA ALA A 76 0.59 11.90 11.32
C ALA A 76 0.09 13.31 10.95
N ASP A 77 0.96 14.10 10.34
CA ASP A 77 0.57 15.39 9.78
C ASP A 77 -0.34 15.18 8.56
N ALA A 78 -1.55 15.76 8.61
CA ALA A 78 -2.53 15.64 7.53
C ALA A 78 -2.00 16.13 6.16
N SER A 79 -1.11 17.11 6.16
CA SER A 79 -0.48 17.64 4.93
C SER A 79 0.45 16.62 4.23
N ARG A 80 0.82 15.54 4.92
CA ARG A 80 1.70 14.47 4.46
C ARG A 80 0.96 13.19 4.07
N VAL A 81 -0.37 13.21 4.09
CA VAL A 81 -1.22 12.07 3.74
C VAL A 81 -2.10 12.44 2.56
N ILE A 82 -1.92 11.77 1.44
CA ILE A 82 -2.72 11.94 0.22
C ILE A 82 -3.63 10.72 0.07
N GLU A 83 -4.92 10.94 -0.20
CA GLU A 83 -5.90 9.88 -0.39
C GLU A 83 -6.09 9.57 -1.87
N GLU A 84 -6.09 8.28 -2.21
CA GLU A 84 -6.51 7.72 -3.49
C GLU A 84 -7.67 6.74 -3.23
N ASP A 85 -8.88 7.13 -3.54
CA ASP A 85 -10.13 6.48 -3.13
C ASP A 85 -10.92 5.78 -4.26
N LYS A 86 -10.33 5.68 -5.46
CA LYS A 86 -11.02 5.16 -6.66
C LYS A 86 -10.61 3.77 -7.07
N ALA A 87 -9.46 3.31 -6.59
CA ALA A 87 -8.92 2.02 -6.97
C ALA A 87 -9.74 0.85 -6.44
N SER A 88 -9.98 -0.14 -7.28
CA SER A 88 -10.71 -1.37 -6.95
C SER A 88 -9.82 -2.62 -6.91
N ASN A 89 -8.56 -2.50 -7.28
CA ASN A 89 -7.59 -3.59 -7.31
C ASN A 89 -6.15 -3.05 -7.19
N THR A 90 -5.20 -3.96 -6.93
CA THR A 90 -3.79 -3.57 -6.68
C THR A 90 -3.15 -2.85 -7.86
N ARG A 91 -3.51 -3.18 -9.10
CA ARG A 91 -2.97 -2.48 -10.27
C ARG A 91 -3.45 -1.03 -10.33
N GLU A 92 -4.74 -0.82 -10.06
CA GLU A 92 -5.32 0.51 -9.98
C GLU A 92 -4.78 1.32 -8.81
N ASN A 93 -4.58 0.67 -7.64
CA ASN A 93 -3.94 1.32 -6.49
C ASN A 93 -2.59 1.95 -6.91
N LEU A 94 -1.72 1.17 -7.54
CA LEU A 94 -0.41 1.64 -7.97
C LEU A 94 -0.51 2.67 -9.11
N LEU A 95 -1.37 2.43 -10.10
CA LEU A 95 -1.51 3.31 -11.26
C LEU A 95 -2.12 4.67 -10.89
N PHE A 96 -3.17 4.69 -10.05
CA PHE A 96 -3.83 5.94 -9.67
C PHE A 96 -2.98 6.72 -8.67
N SER A 97 -2.32 6.01 -7.73
CA SER A 97 -1.37 6.63 -6.81
C SER A 97 -0.17 7.24 -7.55
N SER A 98 0.35 6.59 -8.61
CA SER A 98 1.45 7.17 -9.39
C SER A 98 1.05 8.47 -10.09
N LYS A 99 -0.20 8.57 -10.59
CA LYS A 99 -0.72 9.81 -11.18
C LYS A 99 -0.84 10.93 -10.16
N LEU A 100 -1.26 10.62 -8.93
CA LEU A 100 -1.31 11.60 -7.85
C LEU A 100 0.11 12.03 -7.43
N ALA A 101 1.04 11.08 -7.34
CA ALA A 101 2.44 11.36 -7.03
C ALA A 101 3.08 12.25 -8.09
N GLU A 102 2.87 11.96 -9.38
CA GLU A 102 3.35 12.76 -10.50
C GLU A 102 2.76 14.17 -10.48
N ALA A 103 1.45 14.31 -10.22
CA ALA A 103 0.79 15.61 -10.08
C ALA A 103 1.32 16.42 -8.88
N ALA A 104 1.79 15.75 -7.83
CA ALA A 104 2.45 16.36 -6.68
C ALA A 104 3.96 16.65 -6.91
N GLY A 105 4.50 16.30 -8.08
CA GLY A 105 5.90 16.55 -8.45
C GLY A 105 6.89 15.49 -7.98
N PHE A 106 6.42 14.30 -7.56
CA PHE A 106 7.29 13.22 -7.14
C PHE A 106 7.80 12.40 -8.33
N ASP A 107 9.03 11.89 -8.22
CA ASP A 107 9.55 10.89 -9.16
C ASP A 107 8.84 9.55 -8.94
N THR A 108 8.16 9.05 -9.97
CA THR A 108 7.40 7.80 -9.94
C THR A 108 8.14 6.62 -10.55
N SER A 109 9.37 6.78 -10.99
CA SER A 109 10.21 5.69 -11.51
C SER A 109 10.53 4.63 -10.43
N ARG A 110 10.54 5.03 -9.15
CA ARG A 110 10.79 4.21 -7.98
C ARG A 110 9.64 4.35 -6.99
N VAL A 111 9.16 3.22 -6.44
CA VAL A 111 8.03 3.22 -5.50
C VAL A 111 8.35 2.42 -4.25
N LEU A 112 8.11 2.99 -3.07
CA LEU A 112 8.08 2.26 -1.81
C LEU A 112 6.63 1.81 -1.54
N ILE A 113 6.42 0.50 -1.56
CA ILE A 113 5.11 -0.12 -1.32
C ILE A 113 5.03 -0.56 0.13
N VAL A 114 4.05 -0.03 0.86
CA VAL A 114 3.72 -0.47 2.22
C VAL A 114 2.53 -1.42 2.15
N THR A 115 2.75 -2.68 2.50
CA THR A 115 1.72 -3.72 2.47
C THR A 115 2.10 -4.88 3.39
N SER A 116 1.21 -5.89 3.48
CA SER A 116 1.48 -7.08 4.28
C SER A 116 2.49 -8.01 3.60
N ASP A 117 3.25 -8.78 4.39
CA ASP A 117 4.29 -9.69 3.92
C ASP A 117 3.80 -10.67 2.83
N PHE A 118 2.61 -11.28 3.02
CA PHE A 118 2.02 -12.21 2.06
C PHE A 118 1.62 -11.56 0.72
N HIS A 119 1.37 -10.24 0.71
CA HIS A 119 0.95 -9.50 -0.50
C HIS A 119 2.13 -8.87 -1.24
N MET A 120 3.29 -8.73 -0.60
CA MET A 120 4.44 -7.97 -1.10
C MET A 120 4.94 -8.44 -2.47
N CYS A 121 5.07 -9.76 -2.67
CA CYS A 121 5.53 -10.31 -3.94
C CYS A 121 4.63 -9.90 -5.11
N ARG A 122 3.31 -10.01 -4.95
CA ARG A 122 2.33 -9.64 -5.96
C ARG A 122 2.35 -8.12 -6.24
N ALA A 123 2.41 -7.31 -5.20
CA ALA A 123 2.45 -5.86 -5.35
C ALA A 123 3.70 -5.40 -6.11
N LYS A 124 4.89 -5.93 -5.75
CA LYS A 124 6.14 -5.65 -6.48
C LYS A 124 6.12 -6.13 -7.93
N TYR A 125 5.53 -7.29 -8.20
CA TYR A 125 5.37 -7.78 -9.57
C TYR A 125 4.52 -6.80 -10.39
N ILE A 126 3.37 -6.37 -9.87
CA ILE A 126 2.48 -5.43 -10.55
C ILE A 126 3.18 -4.08 -10.79
N ALA A 127 3.92 -3.55 -9.81
CA ALA A 127 4.68 -2.31 -9.98
C ALA A 127 5.67 -2.39 -11.16
N ARG A 128 6.39 -3.52 -11.29
CA ARG A 128 7.29 -3.74 -12.44
C ARG A 128 6.55 -3.76 -13.77
N THR A 129 5.32 -4.30 -13.84
CA THR A 129 4.50 -4.25 -15.08
C THR A 129 4.05 -2.83 -15.43
N LEU A 130 4.12 -1.90 -14.48
CA LEU A 130 3.86 -0.47 -14.66
C LEU A 130 5.16 0.34 -14.83
N SER A 131 6.29 -0.32 -15.12
CA SER A 131 7.62 0.28 -15.31
C SER A 131 8.16 1.02 -14.09
N MET A 132 7.76 0.62 -12.88
CA MET A 132 8.26 1.16 -11.62
C MET A 132 9.28 0.19 -11.00
N GLU A 133 10.34 0.71 -10.40
CA GLU A 133 11.25 -0.06 -9.56
C GLU A 133 10.69 -0.16 -8.13
N PRO A 134 10.23 -1.35 -7.67
CA PRO A 134 9.56 -1.47 -6.40
C PRO A 134 10.48 -1.80 -5.23
N TYR A 135 10.38 -1.02 -4.19
CA TYR A 135 10.87 -1.31 -2.84
C TYR A 135 9.69 -1.72 -1.95
N GLY A 136 9.95 -2.38 -0.84
CA GLY A 136 8.86 -2.86 0.02
C GLY A 136 9.11 -2.62 1.48
N LEU A 137 8.09 -2.14 2.17
CA LEU A 137 8.00 -2.07 3.62
C LEU A 137 6.86 -2.98 4.05
N ALA A 138 7.22 -4.19 4.52
CA ALA A 138 6.25 -5.20 4.89
C ALA A 138 5.77 -5.05 6.33
N SER A 139 4.46 -5.21 6.55
CA SER A 139 3.90 -5.45 7.87
C SER A 139 3.71 -6.94 8.10
N ASP A 140 4.07 -7.41 9.30
CA ASP A 140 3.94 -8.82 9.66
C ASP A 140 2.48 -9.23 9.76
N THR A 141 2.16 -10.41 9.20
CA THR A 141 0.84 -11.02 9.33
C THR A 141 0.86 -12.06 10.45
N TRP A 142 -0.02 -11.88 11.44
CA TRP A 142 -0.17 -12.84 12.54
C TRP A 142 -1.64 -13.23 12.70
N PRO A 143 -2.01 -14.49 13.04
CA PRO A 143 -1.21 -15.70 13.30
C PRO A 143 -0.91 -16.52 12.03
N TRP A 144 -0.02 -17.55 12.12
CA TRP A 144 0.45 -18.38 11.01
C TRP A 144 -0.67 -19.04 10.17
N ILE A 145 -1.82 -19.39 10.78
CA ILE A 145 -2.98 -19.95 10.09
C ILE A 145 -3.57 -18.95 9.08
N LEU A 146 -3.59 -17.66 9.40
CA LEU A 146 -4.00 -16.60 8.47
C LEU A 146 -2.97 -16.46 7.34
N LYS A 147 -1.67 -16.63 7.64
CA LYS A 147 -0.62 -16.63 6.61
C LYS A 147 -0.87 -17.70 5.55
N VAL A 148 -1.21 -18.93 5.95
CA VAL A 148 -1.47 -20.03 5.00
C VAL A 148 -2.64 -19.69 4.07
N ASN A 149 -3.78 -19.26 4.60
CA ASN A 149 -4.95 -18.90 3.81
C ASN A 149 -4.70 -17.71 2.88
N TYR A 150 -4.01 -16.69 3.36
CA TYR A 150 -3.65 -15.53 2.54
C TYR A 150 -2.61 -15.89 1.47
N THR A 151 -1.62 -16.73 1.78
CA THR A 151 -0.61 -17.18 0.81
C THR A 151 -1.25 -17.96 -0.34
N LEU A 152 -2.19 -18.87 -0.04
CA LEU A 152 -2.93 -19.61 -1.09
C LEU A 152 -3.72 -18.65 -1.99
N ARG A 153 -4.45 -17.69 -1.41
CA ARG A 153 -5.19 -16.66 -2.17
C ARG A 153 -4.26 -15.83 -3.05
N GLU A 154 -3.07 -15.48 -2.55
CA GLU A 154 -2.08 -14.73 -3.31
C GLU A 154 -1.48 -15.51 -4.48
N VAL A 155 -1.28 -16.83 -4.35
CA VAL A 155 -0.85 -17.67 -5.47
C VAL A 155 -1.84 -17.60 -6.64
N PHE A 156 -3.15 -17.72 -6.35
CA PHE A 156 -4.19 -17.59 -7.38
C PHE A 156 -4.28 -16.17 -7.96
N ALA A 157 -4.18 -15.15 -7.13
CA ALA A 157 -4.22 -13.76 -7.58
C ALA A 157 -2.97 -13.39 -8.40
N PHE A 158 -1.80 -13.96 -8.07
CA PHE A 158 -0.57 -13.79 -8.84
C PHE A 158 -0.69 -14.43 -10.22
N ALA A 159 -1.22 -15.66 -10.30
CA ALA A 159 -1.47 -16.34 -11.57
C ALA A 159 -2.40 -15.51 -12.48
N LYS A 160 -3.46 -14.92 -11.91
CA LYS A 160 -4.36 -14.01 -12.62
C LYS A 160 -3.64 -12.74 -13.12
N ALA A 161 -2.85 -12.10 -12.28
CA ALA A 161 -2.09 -10.89 -12.64
C ALA A 161 -1.07 -11.18 -13.74
N PHE A 162 -0.37 -12.32 -13.65
CA PHE A 162 0.58 -12.77 -14.67
C PHE A 162 -0.12 -13.02 -16.02
N TRP A 163 -1.28 -13.68 -16.00
CA TRP A 163 -2.06 -13.94 -17.20
C TRP A 163 -2.55 -12.64 -17.85
N GLN A 164 -3.07 -11.69 -17.05
CA GLN A 164 -3.54 -10.38 -17.54
C GLN A 164 -2.41 -9.55 -18.13
N ALA A 165 -1.23 -9.56 -17.52
CA ALA A 165 -0.06 -8.82 -18.04
C ALA A 165 0.46 -9.39 -19.38
N ARG A 166 0.15 -10.65 -19.68
CA ARG A 166 0.62 -11.33 -20.90
C ARG A 166 -0.39 -11.27 -22.06
N HIS A 167 -1.67 -11.01 -21.77
CA HIS A 167 -2.77 -11.09 -22.77
C HIS A 167 -3.64 -9.81 -22.80
N GLY A 168 -3.31 -8.79 -22.04
CA GLY A 168 -3.88 -7.44 -22.05
C GLY A 168 -2.91 -6.42 -22.57
#